data_a9a1f1688b86b12a88dd266e59a943b8
#
_entry.id   a9a1f1688b86b12a88dd266e59a943b8
#
_cell.length_a   1.000
_cell.length_b   1.000
_cell.length_c   1.000
_cell.angle_alpha   90.00
_cell.angle_beta   90.00
_cell.angle_gamma   90.00
#
_symmetry.space_group_name_H-M   'P 1'
#
loop_
_entity.id
_entity.type
_entity.pdbx_description
1 polymer ?
#
loop_
_entity_poly.entity_id
_entity_poly.type
_entity_poly.pdbx_seq_one_letter_code
_entity_poly.pdbx_strand_id
1 'polypeptide(L)'
;MLDERCLIVEHAEIGSGYRLLVLDAPGIASAVKPGQFVHVRVPALEESALRRPFSVFDAGEDRVSILYKTVGRGTAALNLAKAGESLRVEGPLGKGFPESCSGVALLVGGGYGVAPLYFLARRFAARGIESRLFVGGRTKADLLALDKFDALGVKTFPATNDGSFGTKGFAVVPLDEELRGLREAGSAFEFFACGPDGLLKAVSDRAVSLGVPGWISVDRHMICGVGACYACIQKTVSGNARCCVDGPVFNARDLVWS
;
A
#
# COMPACT_ATOMS: atom_id res chain seq x y z
N MET A 1 -19.38 2.25 2.99
CA MET A 1 -18.62 3.44 3.43
C MET A 1 -19.23 3.93 4.74
N LEU A 2 -18.40 4.08 5.76
CA LEU A 2 -18.76 4.55 7.10
C LEU A 2 -18.03 5.87 7.38
N ASP A 3 -18.57 6.72 8.24
CA ASP A 3 -17.86 7.89 8.81
C ASP A 3 -17.83 7.71 10.32
N GLU A 4 -16.70 7.25 10.85
CA GLU A 4 -16.55 6.76 12.21
C GLU A 4 -15.67 7.70 13.03
N ARG A 5 -16.01 7.87 14.30
CA ARG A 5 -15.15 8.56 15.29
C ARG A 5 -14.28 7.51 15.95
N CYS A 6 -12.99 7.50 15.58
CA CYS A 6 -12.02 6.49 15.98
C CYS A 6 -11.12 7.03 17.07
N LEU A 7 -10.95 6.28 18.17
CA LEU A 7 -9.98 6.59 19.22
C LEU A 7 -8.56 6.26 18.73
N ILE A 8 -7.61 7.14 18.97
CA ILE A 8 -6.19 6.84 18.73
C ILE A 8 -5.70 5.95 19.86
N VAL A 9 -5.39 4.70 19.54
CA VAL A 9 -4.83 3.71 20.48
C VAL A 9 -3.33 3.88 20.61
N GLU A 10 -2.65 4.09 19.48
CA GLU A 10 -1.21 4.28 19.38
C GLU A 10 -0.89 5.26 18.27
N HIS A 11 0.11 6.11 18.49
CA HIS A 11 0.67 6.98 17.46
C HIS A 11 2.16 7.15 17.68
N ALA A 12 2.96 6.28 17.08
CA ALA A 12 4.39 6.17 17.31
C ALA A 12 5.21 6.54 16.07
N GLU A 13 6.38 7.12 16.29
CA GLU A 13 7.41 7.25 15.25
C GLU A 13 8.17 5.92 15.15
N ILE A 14 8.31 5.43 13.92
CA ILE A 14 9.01 4.18 13.61
C ILE A 14 10.31 4.40 12.84
N GLY A 15 10.77 5.64 12.77
CA GLY A 15 12.04 6.07 12.19
C GLY A 15 11.89 6.89 10.90
N SER A 16 12.87 7.75 10.63
CA SER A 16 13.03 8.53 9.37
C SER A 16 11.79 9.31 8.93
N GLY A 17 10.99 9.83 9.89
CA GLY A 17 9.75 10.57 9.63
C GLY A 17 8.56 9.68 9.24
N TYR A 18 8.69 8.37 9.40
CA TYR A 18 7.61 7.42 9.27
C TYR A 18 6.89 7.21 10.61
N ARG A 19 5.59 7.04 10.55
CA ARG A 19 4.74 6.86 11.73
C ARG A 19 3.76 5.72 11.54
N LEU A 20 3.48 5.05 12.66
CA LEU A 20 2.40 4.08 12.79
C LEU A 20 1.28 4.73 13.61
N LEU A 21 0.07 4.78 13.05
CA LEU A 21 -1.15 5.23 13.71
C LEU A 21 -2.09 4.04 13.83
N VAL A 22 -2.50 3.69 15.04
CA VAL A 22 -3.46 2.63 15.34
C VAL A 22 -4.73 3.24 15.88
N LEU A 23 -5.85 2.94 15.24
CA LEU A 23 -7.17 3.46 15.55
C LEU A 23 -8.10 2.34 16.01
N ASP A 24 -8.87 2.59 17.05
CA ASP A 24 -10.04 1.80 17.39
C ASP A 24 -11.16 2.21 16.43
N ALA A 25 -11.51 1.31 15.51
CA ALA A 25 -12.39 1.57 14.38
C ALA A 25 -13.13 0.29 13.97
N PRO A 26 -14.00 -0.28 14.83
CA PRO A 26 -14.58 -1.61 14.65
C PRO A 26 -15.40 -1.74 13.35
N GLY A 27 -16.16 -0.70 13.01
CA GLY A 27 -16.95 -0.71 11.78
C GLY A 27 -16.08 -0.78 10.52
N ILE A 28 -15.02 0.05 10.46
CA ILE A 28 -14.09 0.06 9.33
C ILE A 28 -13.26 -1.24 9.32
N ALA A 29 -12.74 -1.67 10.49
CA ALA A 29 -11.90 -2.85 10.61
C ALA A 29 -12.57 -4.13 10.11
N SER A 30 -13.87 -4.29 10.39
CA SER A 30 -14.67 -5.46 9.96
C SER A 30 -14.93 -5.49 8.46
N ALA A 31 -14.88 -4.35 7.77
CA ALA A 31 -15.29 -4.20 6.37
C ALA A 31 -14.13 -3.99 5.39
N VAL A 32 -12.98 -3.51 5.87
CA VAL A 32 -11.86 -3.13 5.01
C VAL A 32 -11.12 -4.34 4.46
N LYS A 33 -10.68 -4.21 3.19
CA LYS A 33 -9.89 -5.22 2.47
C LYS A 33 -8.49 -4.68 2.15
N PRO A 34 -7.49 -5.55 1.96
CA PRO A 34 -6.15 -5.15 1.53
C PRO A 34 -6.17 -4.28 0.27
N GLY A 35 -5.39 -3.20 0.26
CA GLY A 35 -5.33 -2.26 -0.85
C GLY A 35 -6.38 -1.16 -0.82
N GLN A 36 -7.41 -1.25 0.02
CA GLN A 36 -8.31 -0.14 0.28
C GLN A 36 -7.66 0.92 1.18
N PHE A 37 -8.25 2.10 1.21
CA PHE A 37 -7.77 3.24 1.97
C PHE A 37 -8.89 3.86 2.83
N VAL A 38 -8.49 4.75 3.71
CA VAL A 38 -9.38 5.57 4.54
C VAL A 38 -9.06 7.05 4.36
N HIS A 39 -10.05 7.91 4.55
CA HIS A 39 -9.91 9.35 4.61
C HIS A 39 -9.96 9.84 6.06
N VAL A 40 -8.86 10.41 6.54
CA VAL A 40 -8.74 10.93 7.90
C VAL A 40 -8.95 12.45 7.90
N ARG A 41 -9.85 12.93 8.74
CA ARG A 41 -9.99 14.36 9.03
C ARG A 41 -8.94 14.76 10.08
N VAL A 42 -8.07 15.68 9.69
CA VAL A 42 -6.97 16.13 10.55
C VAL A 42 -7.44 17.35 11.39
N PRO A 43 -7.54 17.24 12.73
CA PRO A 43 -8.17 18.26 13.57
C PRO A 43 -7.52 19.65 13.48
N ALA A 44 -6.18 19.72 13.46
CA ALA A 44 -5.44 20.98 13.40
C ALA A 44 -5.55 21.71 12.05
N LEU A 45 -6.35 21.21 11.13
CA LEU A 45 -6.61 21.81 9.81
C LEU A 45 -8.11 22.05 9.60
N GLU A 46 -8.80 22.56 10.61
CA GLU A 46 -10.26 22.77 10.57
C GLU A 46 -10.70 23.71 9.44
N GLU A 47 -9.89 24.69 9.08
CA GLU A 47 -10.09 25.55 7.91
C GLU A 47 -9.94 24.80 6.57
N SER A 48 -9.30 23.63 6.57
CA SER A 48 -9.19 22.76 5.41
C SER A 48 -10.26 21.68 5.48
N ALA A 49 -11.34 21.85 4.74
CA ALA A 49 -12.43 20.87 4.65
C ALA A 49 -11.95 19.48 4.12
N LEU A 50 -10.73 19.40 3.63
CA LEU A 50 -10.21 18.21 2.96
C LEU A 50 -9.63 17.20 3.95
N ARG A 51 -10.14 15.97 3.88
CA ARG A 51 -9.55 14.79 4.51
C ARG A 51 -8.25 14.38 3.81
N ARG A 52 -7.48 13.49 4.43
CA ARG A 52 -6.24 12.94 3.85
C ARG A 52 -6.40 11.44 3.63
N PRO A 53 -6.11 10.94 2.41
CA PRO A 53 -6.15 9.53 2.11
C PRO A 53 -4.94 8.80 2.70
N PHE A 54 -5.20 7.63 3.28
CA PHE A 54 -4.16 6.74 3.77
C PHE A 54 -4.52 5.30 3.44
N SER A 55 -3.60 4.57 2.83
CA SER A 55 -3.72 3.13 2.68
C SER A 55 -3.79 2.45 4.04
N VAL A 56 -4.64 1.44 4.17
CA VAL A 56 -4.68 0.63 5.38
C VAL A 56 -3.47 -0.30 5.40
N PHE A 57 -2.67 -0.19 6.47
CA PHE A 57 -1.50 -1.03 6.70
C PHE A 57 -1.91 -2.40 7.22
N ASP A 58 -2.83 -2.42 8.19
CA ASP A 58 -3.40 -3.63 8.77
C ASP A 58 -4.78 -3.36 9.37
N ALA A 59 -5.62 -4.42 9.47
CA ALA A 59 -6.92 -4.33 10.12
C ALA A 59 -7.33 -5.66 10.74
N GLY A 60 -7.86 -5.61 11.95
CA GLY A 60 -8.38 -6.76 12.71
C GLY A 60 -8.54 -6.40 14.18
N GLU A 61 -9.30 -7.21 14.94
CA GLU A 61 -9.56 -6.99 16.36
C GLU A 61 -10.07 -5.56 16.67
N ASP A 62 -11.05 -5.11 15.88
CA ASP A 62 -11.65 -3.78 15.95
C ASP A 62 -10.71 -2.61 15.67
N ARG A 63 -9.49 -2.87 15.17
CA ARG A 63 -8.46 -1.87 14.92
C ARG A 63 -8.12 -1.73 13.46
N VAL A 64 -7.77 -0.50 13.07
CA VAL A 64 -7.18 -0.15 11.77
C VAL A 64 -5.84 0.52 12.01
N SER A 65 -4.81 0.05 11.32
CA SER A 65 -3.47 0.62 11.37
C SER A 65 -3.14 1.33 10.06
N ILE A 66 -2.50 2.48 10.17
CA ILE A 66 -2.03 3.32 9.07
C ILE A 66 -0.53 3.54 9.25
N LEU A 67 0.24 3.23 8.21
CA LEU A 67 1.67 3.54 8.14
C LEU A 67 1.85 4.67 7.13
N TYR A 68 2.42 5.80 7.58
CA TYR A 68 2.56 6.97 6.74
C TYR A 68 3.88 7.71 6.96
N LYS A 69 4.26 8.55 6.01
CA LYS A 69 5.40 9.47 6.10
C LYS A 69 4.91 10.89 6.28
N THR A 70 5.60 11.67 7.10
CA THR A 70 5.37 13.11 7.18
C THR A 70 5.96 13.80 5.95
N VAL A 71 5.07 14.24 5.03
CA VAL A 71 5.50 14.81 3.73
C VAL A 71 4.97 16.23 3.47
N GLY A 72 4.02 16.71 4.28
CA GLY A 72 3.40 18.02 4.06
C GLY A 72 2.51 18.45 5.22
N ARG A 73 1.83 19.61 5.08
CA ARG A 73 1.02 20.25 6.15
C ARG A 73 0.01 19.29 6.80
N GLY A 74 -0.68 18.45 6.00
CA GLY A 74 -1.67 17.51 6.51
C GLY A 74 -1.06 16.44 7.41
N THR A 75 0.00 15.79 6.96
CA THR A 75 0.70 14.76 7.75
C THR A 75 1.50 15.34 8.91
N ALA A 76 2.02 16.58 8.78
CA ALA A 76 2.66 17.28 9.88
C ALA A 76 1.64 17.63 10.99
N ALA A 77 0.44 18.08 10.63
CA ALA A 77 -0.63 18.33 11.59
C ALA A 77 -1.15 17.03 12.25
N LEU A 78 -1.29 15.94 11.46
CA LEU A 78 -1.66 14.64 12.03
C LEU A 78 -0.62 14.14 13.04
N ASN A 79 0.66 14.47 12.84
CA ASN A 79 1.75 14.14 13.77
C ASN A 79 1.56 14.67 15.18
N LEU A 80 0.77 15.73 15.36
CA LEU A 80 0.48 16.35 16.65
C LEU A 80 -0.60 15.61 17.46
N ALA A 81 -1.39 14.75 16.78
CA ALA A 81 -2.42 13.97 17.42
C ALA A 81 -1.82 12.92 18.37
N LYS A 82 -2.44 12.70 19.51
CA LYS A 82 -1.94 11.84 20.59
C LYS A 82 -2.86 10.66 20.86
N ALA A 83 -2.30 9.59 21.40
CA ALA A 83 -3.09 8.48 21.95
C ALA A 83 -4.09 9.02 22.99
N GLY A 84 -5.31 8.51 22.97
CA GLY A 84 -6.45 8.99 23.76
C GLY A 84 -7.30 10.08 23.09
N GLU A 85 -6.80 10.72 22.02
CA GLU A 85 -7.61 11.63 21.20
C GLU A 85 -8.42 10.85 20.14
N SER A 86 -9.39 11.53 19.52
CA SER A 86 -10.23 10.91 18.49
C SER A 86 -10.08 11.61 17.14
N LEU A 87 -10.12 10.81 16.08
CA LEU A 87 -10.15 11.27 14.69
C LEU A 87 -11.48 10.88 14.02
N ARG A 88 -11.95 11.70 13.09
CA ARG A 88 -13.03 11.30 12.17
C ARG A 88 -12.41 10.62 10.95
N VAL A 89 -12.83 9.39 10.70
CA VAL A 89 -12.29 8.55 9.62
C VAL A 89 -13.44 8.05 8.76
N GLU A 90 -13.31 8.26 7.47
CA GLU A 90 -14.24 7.78 6.46
C GLU A 90 -13.63 6.59 5.70
N GLY A 91 -14.34 5.48 5.64
CA GLY A 91 -13.87 4.26 4.98
C GLY A 91 -14.81 3.06 5.17
N PRO A 92 -14.43 1.88 4.66
CA PRO A 92 -13.36 1.71 3.67
C PRO A 92 -13.71 2.34 2.33
N LEU A 93 -12.69 2.80 1.59
CA LEU A 93 -12.81 3.45 0.29
C LEU A 93 -12.00 2.70 -0.78
N GLY A 94 -12.47 2.81 -2.03
CA GLY A 94 -11.82 2.21 -3.18
C GLY A 94 -11.96 0.70 -3.30
N LYS A 95 -11.32 0.15 -4.33
CA LYS A 95 -11.21 -1.29 -4.60
C LYS A 95 -9.88 -1.83 -4.10
N GLY A 96 -9.91 -2.93 -3.38
CA GLY A 96 -8.73 -3.60 -2.85
C GLY A 96 -8.08 -4.58 -3.82
N PHE A 97 -6.99 -5.19 -3.38
CA PHE A 97 -6.37 -6.32 -4.06
C PHE A 97 -7.28 -7.55 -4.04
N PRO A 98 -7.22 -8.43 -5.06
CA PRO A 98 -7.77 -9.78 -4.93
C PRO A 98 -7.03 -10.51 -3.78
N GLU A 99 -7.81 -11.23 -2.98
CA GLU A 99 -7.28 -12.00 -1.86
C GLU A 99 -7.02 -13.47 -2.23
N SER A 100 -6.87 -13.76 -3.53
CA SER A 100 -6.47 -15.04 -4.10
C SER A 100 -5.27 -14.83 -5.02
N CYS A 101 -4.44 -15.85 -5.17
CA CYS A 101 -3.30 -15.86 -6.06
C CYS A 101 -3.11 -17.26 -6.62
N SER A 102 -2.84 -17.37 -7.91
CA SER A 102 -2.51 -18.62 -8.58
C SER A 102 -0.99 -18.82 -8.55
N GLY A 103 -0.48 -19.50 -7.53
CA GLY A 103 0.95 -19.74 -7.35
C GLY A 103 1.59 -18.79 -6.34
N VAL A 104 2.79 -18.30 -6.63
CA VAL A 104 3.56 -17.43 -5.73
C VAL A 104 3.12 -15.97 -5.86
N ALA A 105 2.79 -15.31 -4.77
CA ALA A 105 2.48 -13.89 -4.73
C ALA A 105 3.78 -13.06 -4.65
N LEU A 106 4.10 -12.32 -5.72
CA LEU A 106 5.25 -11.42 -5.78
C LEU A 106 4.81 -10.02 -5.36
N LEU A 107 5.07 -9.67 -4.10
CA LEU A 107 4.74 -8.38 -3.51
C LEU A 107 5.89 -7.41 -3.81
N VAL A 108 5.62 -6.29 -4.50
CA VAL A 108 6.67 -5.34 -4.89
C VAL A 108 6.37 -3.97 -4.31
N GLY A 109 7.17 -3.51 -3.36
CA GLY A 109 6.94 -2.29 -2.60
C GLY A 109 8.05 -1.25 -2.73
N GLY A 110 7.69 0.04 -2.65
CA GLY A 110 8.65 1.14 -2.59
C GLY A 110 8.32 2.14 -1.48
N GLY A 111 9.23 2.33 -0.53
CA GLY A 111 9.01 3.22 0.62
C GLY A 111 7.73 2.86 1.38
N TYR A 112 6.88 3.87 1.70
CA TYR A 112 5.60 3.62 2.38
C TYR A 112 4.56 2.87 1.51
N GLY A 113 4.81 2.66 0.22
CA GLY A 113 3.99 1.78 -0.62
C GLY A 113 3.98 0.32 -0.15
N VAL A 114 4.87 -0.07 0.75
CA VAL A 114 4.82 -1.38 1.42
C VAL A 114 3.57 -1.53 2.31
N ALA A 115 2.96 -0.43 2.76
CA ALA A 115 1.85 -0.45 3.71
C ALA A 115 0.65 -1.31 3.25
N PRO A 116 0.01 -1.10 2.10
CA PRO A 116 -1.12 -1.92 1.69
C PRO A 116 -0.74 -3.38 1.38
N LEU A 117 0.57 -3.64 1.12
CA LEU A 117 1.08 -4.99 0.84
C LEU A 117 1.22 -5.83 2.11
N TYR A 118 1.43 -5.22 3.29
CA TYR A 118 1.49 -5.96 4.55
C TYR A 118 0.14 -6.60 4.89
N PHE A 119 -0.94 -5.86 4.80
CA PHE A 119 -2.29 -6.39 5.05
C PHE A 119 -2.62 -7.53 4.07
N LEU A 120 -2.23 -7.40 2.80
CA LEU A 120 -2.38 -8.45 1.80
C LEU A 120 -1.55 -9.69 2.16
N ALA A 121 -0.27 -9.51 2.52
CA ALA A 121 0.62 -10.61 2.92
C ALA A 121 0.06 -11.39 4.11
N ARG A 122 -0.48 -10.69 5.11
CA ARG A 122 -1.13 -11.32 6.26
C ARG A 122 -2.36 -12.14 5.86
N ARG A 123 -3.16 -11.64 4.91
CA ARG A 123 -4.30 -12.40 4.34
C ARG A 123 -3.85 -13.62 3.57
N PHE A 124 -2.76 -13.50 2.82
CA PHE A 124 -2.18 -14.62 2.07
C PHE A 124 -1.58 -15.67 3.02
N ALA A 125 -0.82 -15.26 4.02
CA ALA A 125 -0.27 -16.18 5.03
C ALA A 125 -1.37 -16.98 5.74
N ALA A 126 -2.48 -16.33 6.13
CA ALA A 126 -3.62 -16.99 6.74
C ALA A 126 -4.32 -18.03 5.82
N ARG A 127 -4.07 -17.96 4.51
CA ARG A 127 -4.61 -18.90 3.49
C ARG A 127 -3.57 -19.87 2.95
N GLY A 128 -2.35 -19.87 3.49
CA GLY A 128 -1.26 -20.71 3.02
C GLY A 128 -0.72 -20.35 1.63
N ILE A 129 -0.96 -19.12 1.16
CA ILE A 129 -0.44 -18.62 -0.12
C ILE A 129 1.00 -18.15 0.09
N GLU A 130 1.95 -18.76 -0.63
CA GLU A 130 3.34 -18.35 -0.60
C GLU A 130 3.49 -16.92 -1.12
N SER A 131 4.19 -16.08 -0.34
CA SER A 131 4.44 -14.69 -0.70
C SER A 131 5.93 -14.36 -0.60
N ARG A 132 6.43 -13.55 -1.54
CA ARG A 132 7.79 -13.03 -1.58
C ARG A 132 7.75 -11.52 -1.72
N LEU A 133 8.46 -10.80 -0.84
CA LEU A 133 8.46 -9.33 -0.84
C LEU A 133 9.76 -8.79 -1.44
N PHE A 134 9.63 -7.98 -2.47
CA PHE A 134 10.70 -7.18 -3.07
C PHE A 134 10.46 -5.72 -2.68
N VAL A 135 11.31 -5.19 -1.81
CA VAL A 135 11.12 -3.84 -1.26
C VAL A 135 12.31 -2.95 -1.56
N GLY A 136 12.02 -1.78 -2.11
CA GLY A 136 13.02 -0.78 -2.47
C GLY A 136 12.97 0.47 -1.60
N GLY A 137 14.15 1.00 -1.27
CA GLY A 137 14.34 2.28 -0.59
C GLY A 137 15.54 3.03 -1.14
N ARG A 138 15.68 4.31 -0.78
CA ARG A 138 16.91 5.06 -1.08
C ARG A 138 18.06 4.56 -0.23
N THR A 139 17.77 4.34 1.05
CA THR A 139 18.68 3.87 2.09
C THR A 139 18.01 2.80 2.93
N LYS A 140 18.75 2.13 3.82
CA LYS A 140 18.20 1.18 4.81
C LYS A 140 17.05 1.79 5.63
N ALA A 141 17.10 3.06 5.95
CA ALA A 141 16.08 3.75 6.75
C ALA A 141 14.73 3.91 6.05
N ASP A 142 14.67 3.74 4.72
CA ASP A 142 13.43 3.76 3.94
C ASP A 142 12.80 2.35 3.77
N LEU A 143 13.44 1.30 4.31
CA LEU A 143 12.89 -0.06 4.28
C LEU A 143 12.04 -0.29 5.54
N LEU A 144 10.75 -0.43 5.36
CA LEU A 144 9.77 -0.44 6.44
C LEU A 144 9.20 -1.83 6.69
N ALA A 145 8.96 -2.15 7.98
CA ALA A 145 8.21 -3.32 8.42
C ALA A 145 8.77 -4.68 7.97
N LEU A 146 10.07 -4.80 7.63
CA LEU A 146 10.67 -6.06 7.20
C LEU A 146 10.48 -7.16 8.25
N ASP A 147 10.70 -6.84 9.52
CA ASP A 147 10.48 -7.72 10.67
C ASP A 147 9.05 -8.27 10.75
N LYS A 148 8.07 -7.45 10.39
CA LYS A 148 6.67 -7.85 10.37
C LYS A 148 6.37 -8.83 9.23
N PHE A 149 6.94 -8.62 8.05
CA PHE A 149 6.81 -9.57 6.93
C PHE A 149 7.54 -10.89 7.23
N ASP A 150 8.74 -10.82 7.82
CA ASP A 150 9.50 -12.01 8.22
C ASP A 150 8.72 -12.84 9.25
N ALA A 151 8.04 -12.18 10.20
CA ALA A 151 7.16 -12.84 11.19
C ALA A 151 5.96 -13.55 10.56
N LEU A 152 5.53 -13.16 9.36
CA LEU A 152 4.49 -13.86 8.57
C LEU A 152 5.06 -15.02 7.74
N GLY A 153 6.37 -15.27 7.77
CA GLY A 153 7.04 -16.25 6.92
C GLY A 153 7.22 -15.80 5.47
N VAL A 154 7.06 -14.51 5.19
CA VAL A 154 7.28 -13.93 3.85
C VAL A 154 8.78 -13.77 3.62
N LYS A 155 9.30 -14.40 2.55
CA LYS A 155 10.70 -14.22 2.15
C LYS A 155 10.91 -12.80 1.63
N THR A 156 11.81 -12.03 2.26
CA THR A 156 12.05 -10.63 1.93
C THR A 156 13.33 -10.45 1.10
N PHE A 157 13.26 -9.60 0.07
CA PHE A 157 14.35 -9.24 -0.84
C PHE A 157 14.51 -7.72 -0.86
N PRO A 158 15.23 -7.16 0.12
CA PRO A 158 15.43 -5.71 0.21
C PRO A 158 16.45 -5.23 -0.83
N ALA A 159 16.22 -4.01 -1.33
CA ALA A 159 17.15 -3.30 -2.20
C ALA A 159 17.26 -1.82 -1.79
N THR A 160 18.47 -1.27 -1.83
CA THR A 160 18.70 0.15 -1.54
C THR A 160 19.55 0.80 -2.63
N ASN A 161 19.19 2.04 -3.00
CA ASN A 161 19.90 2.74 -4.07
C ASN A 161 21.38 2.97 -3.75
N ASP A 162 21.66 3.27 -2.47
CA ASP A 162 23.01 3.50 -1.96
C ASP A 162 23.80 2.22 -1.62
N GLY A 163 23.12 1.06 -1.58
CA GLY A 163 23.71 -0.22 -1.20
C GLY A 163 23.89 -0.39 0.31
N SER A 164 23.25 0.44 1.14
CA SER A 164 23.36 0.37 2.60
C SER A 164 22.69 -0.86 3.23
N PHE A 165 21.80 -1.54 2.47
CA PHE A 165 21.19 -2.80 2.91
C PHE A 165 20.62 -3.58 1.71
N GLY A 166 20.80 -4.90 1.73
CA GLY A 166 20.33 -5.80 0.67
C GLY A 166 21.03 -5.58 -0.68
N THR A 167 20.30 -5.77 -1.77
CA THR A 167 20.80 -5.57 -3.12
C THR A 167 21.00 -4.08 -3.41
N LYS A 168 22.14 -3.69 -3.98
CA LYS A 168 22.34 -2.31 -4.44
C LYS A 168 21.52 -2.04 -5.70
N GLY A 169 20.64 -1.06 -5.64
CA GLY A 169 19.79 -0.64 -6.76
C GLY A 169 18.31 -0.61 -6.41
N PHE A 170 17.45 -0.86 -7.39
CA PHE A 170 16.00 -0.86 -7.25
C PHE A 170 15.45 -2.26 -6.93
N ALA A 171 14.26 -2.34 -6.34
CA ALA A 171 13.58 -3.60 -6.00
C ALA A 171 13.39 -4.55 -7.21
N VAL A 172 13.40 -4.04 -8.43
CA VAL A 172 13.30 -4.85 -9.64
C VAL A 172 14.56 -5.68 -9.93
N VAL A 173 15.71 -5.35 -9.34
CA VAL A 173 16.96 -6.13 -9.52
C VAL A 173 16.82 -7.53 -8.91
N PRO A 174 16.57 -7.68 -7.59
CA PRO A 174 16.33 -9.00 -7.00
C PRO A 174 15.04 -9.66 -7.52
N LEU A 175 14.04 -8.87 -7.95
CA LEU A 175 12.84 -9.39 -8.59
C LEU A 175 13.17 -10.13 -9.90
N ASP A 176 14.01 -9.55 -10.77
CA ASP A 176 14.38 -10.17 -12.05
C ASP A 176 15.20 -11.45 -11.86
N GLU A 177 16.00 -11.53 -10.80
CA GLU A 177 16.72 -12.76 -10.42
C GLU A 177 15.75 -13.86 -10.01
N GLU A 178 14.78 -13.53 -9.15
CA GLU A 178 13.78 -14.48 -8.69
C GLU A 178 12.85 -14.96 -9.81
N LEU A 179 12.46 -14.06 -10.71
CA LEU A 179 11.63 -14.39 -11.89
C LEU A 179 12.28 -15.42 -12.80
N ARG A 180 13.61 -15.38 -12.97
CA ARG A 180 14.34 -16.41 -13.76
C ARG A 180 14.15 -17.79 -13.15
N GLY A 181 14.37 -17.92 -11.83
CA GLY A 181 14.20 -19.19 -11.13
C GLY A 181 12.77 -19.73 -11.19
N LEU A 182 11.76 -18.86 -10.98
CA LEU A 182 10.35 -19.25 -11.06
C LEU A 182 9.96 -19.76 -12.46
N ARG A 183 10.45 -19.10 -13.51
CA ARG A 183 10.17 -19.50 -14.89
C ARG A 183 10.87 -20.80 -15.27
N GLU A 184 12.12 -20.99 -14.86
CA GLU A 184 12.86 -22.25 -15.05
C GLU A 184 12.18 -23.42 -14.34
N ALA A 185 11.59 -23.17 -13.17
CA ALA A 185 10.82 -24.15 -12.41
C ALA A 185 9.38 -24.35 -12.94
N GLY A 186 8.93 -23.59 -13.92
CA GLY A 186 7.55 -23.63 -14.43
C GLY A 186 6.50 -23.21 -13.39
N SER A 187 6.90 -22.46 -12.37
CA SER A 187 6.01 -22.04 -11.27
C SER A 187 5.10 -20.90 -11.70
N ALA A 188 3.81 -20.99 -11.35
CA ALA A 188 2.87 -19.90 -11.53
C ALA A 188 3.12 -18.79 -10.48
N PHE A 189 2.91 -17.54 -10.87
CA PHE A 189 3.05 -16.38 -10.00
C PHE A 189 2.20 -15.20 -10.47
N GLU A 190 1.90 -14.29 -9.54
CA GLU A 190 1.19 -13.03 -9.81
C GLU A 190 1.90 -11.87 -9.11
N PHE A 191 1.80 -10.67 -9.70
CA PHE A 191 2.37 -9.45 -9.12
C PHE A 191 1.34 -8.65 -8.34
N PHE A 192 1.78 -8.11 -7.21
CA PHE A 192 1.04 -7.15 -6.39
C PHE A 192 1.98 -6.00 -6.04
N ALA A 193 1.72 -4.81 -6.54
CA ALA A 193 2.67 -3.71 -6.38
C ALA A 193 2.03 -2.44 -5.82
N CYS A 194 2.80 -1.71 -5.00
CA CYS A 194 2.48 -0.35 -4.55
C CYS A 194 3.77 0.44 -4.30
N GLY A 195 3.81 1.69 -4.77
CA GLY A 195 4.98 2.55 -4.63
C GLY A 195 5.03 3.67 -5.66
N PRO A 196 6.22 4.23 -5.94
CA PRO A 196 6.39 5.28 -6.94
C PRO A 196 6.06 4.82 -8.37
N ASP A 197 5.55 5.73 -9.20
CA ASP A 197 5.11 5.42 -10.58
C ASP A 197 6.16 4.67 -11.42
N GLY A 198 7.43 5.01 -11.29
CA GLY A 198 8.51 4.32 -12.01
C GLY A 198 8.64 2.83 -11.63
N LEU A 199 8.44 2.49 -10.34
CA LEU A 199 8.40 1.11 -9.88
C LEU A 199 7.15 0.40 -10.40
N LEU A 200 6.00 1.05 -10.28
CA LEU A 200 4.71 0.49 -10.70
C LEU A 200 4.68 0.23 -12.20
N LYS A 201 5.21 1.16 -13.01
CA LYS A 201 5.39 0.97 -14.46
C LYS A 201 6.29 -0.23 -14.75
N ALA A 202 7.44 -0.32 -14.10
CA ALA A 202 8.38 -1.42 -14.31
C ALA A 202 7.80 -2.79 -13.96
N VAL A 203 6.94 -2.89 -12.93
CA VAL A 203 6.22 -4.13 -12.59
C VAL A 203 5.10 -4.40 -13.58
N SER A 204 4.34 -3.37 -13.98
CA SER A 204 3.28 -3.51 -15.00
C SER A 204 3.83 -4.04 -16.33
N ASP A 205 4.95 -3.47 -16.80
CA ASP A 205 5.60 -3.88 -18.04
C ASP A 205 6.02 -5.38 -17.98
N ARG A 206 6.50 -5.86 -16.82
CA ARG A 206 6.83 -7.29 -16.61
C ARG A 206 5.58 -8.16 -16.62
N ALA A 207 4.53 -7.79 -15.90
CA ALA A 207 3.29 -8.55 -15.86
C ALA A 207 2.70 -8.70 -17.26
N VAL A 208 2.67 -7.62 -18.04
CA VAL A 208 2.14 -7.61 -19.41
C VAL A 208 3.03 -8.44 -20.33
N SER A 209 4.35 -8.25 -20.30
CA SER A 209 5.29 -8.96 -21.18
C SER A 209 5.35 -10.47 -20.92
N LEU A 210 5.17 -10.88 -19.66
CA LEU A 210 5.12 -12.29 -19.26
C LEU A 210 3.75 -12.93 -19.40
N GLY A 211 2.71 -12.13 -19.68
CA GLY A 211 1.34 -12.61 -19.82
C GLY A 211 0.70 -13.05 -18.49
N VAL A 212 1.26 -12.66 -17.33
CA VAL A 212 0.79 -13.04 -15.99
C VAL A 212 -0.08 -11.95 -15.36
N PRO A 213 -0.93 -12.27 -14.37
CA PRO A 213 -1.69 -11.27 -13.63
C PRO A 213 -0.78 -10.30 -12.87
N GLY A 214 -1.15 -9.03 -12.87
CA GLY A 214 -0.50 -7.98 -12.08
C GLY A 214 -1.53 -7.02 -11.52
N TRP A 215 -1.46 -6.75 -10.22
CA TRP A 215 -2.37 -5.89 -9.48
C TRP A 215 -1.57 -4.71 -8.92
N ILE A 216 -1.90 -3.52 -9.38
CA ILE A 216 -1.10 -2.32 -9.17
C ILE A 216 -1.93 -1.30 -8.38
N SER A 217 -1.49 -0.99 -7.16
CA SER A 217 -2.09 0.07 -6.35
C SER A 217 -1.42 1.39 -6.67
N VAL A 218 -2.14 2.28 -7.33
CA VAL A 218 -1.65 3.62 -7.71
C VAL A 218 -2.05 4.65 -6.65
N ASP A 219 -1.12 5.56 -6.36
CA ASP A 219 -1.37 6.73 -5.50
C ASP A 219 -1.59 7.96 -6.37
N ARG A 220 -2.79 8.55 -6.30
CA ARG A 220 -3.16 9.78 -7.01
C ARG A 220 -3.69 10.80 -6.03
N HIS A 221 -3.47 12.06 -6.35
CA HIS A 221 -3.94 13.15 -5.50
C HIS A 221 -5.47 13.05 -5.34
N MET A 222 -5.94 12.89 -4.10
CA MET A 222 -7.36 12.74 -3.80
C MET A 222 -7.89 13.95 -3.04
N ILE A 223 -9.11 14.38 -3.40
CA ILE A 223 -9.82 15.47 -2.72
C ILE A 223 -11.04 14.88 -2.01
N CYS A 224 -12.05 14.40 -2.76
CA CYS A 224 -13.31 13.96 -2.17
C CYS A 224 -13.31 12.50 -1.69
N GLY A 225 -12.50 11.62 -2.27
CA GLY A 225 -12.47 10.18 -1.96
C GLY A 225 -13.68 9.35 -2.42
N VAL A 226 -14.72 10.00 -2.95
CA VAL A 226 -16.02 9.39 -3.27
C VAL A 226 -16.43 9.52 -4.76
N GLY A 227 -15.46 9.87 -5.62
CA GLY A 227 -15.68 9.93 -7.07
C GLY A 227 -16.36 11.18 -7.63
N ALA A 228 -16.64 12.18 -6.80
CA ALA A 228 -17.40 13.37 -7.22
C ALA A 228 -16.55 14.45 -7.91
N CYS A 229 -15.28 14.65 -7.48
CA CYS A 229 -14.47 15.80 -7.91
C CYS A 229 -13.55 15.55 -9.10
N TYR A 230 -13.35 14.30 -9.52
CA TYR A 230 -12.47 13.88 -10.61
C TYR A 230 -10.99 14.30 -10.47
N ALA A 231 -10.51 14.58 -9.27
CA ALA A 231 -9.11 14.96 -9.02
C ALA A 231 -8.13 13.78 -9.13
N CYS A 232 -8.56 12.56 -8.79
CA CYS A 232 -7.72 11.37 -8.69
C CYS A 232 -7.76 10.51 -9.96
N ILE A 233 -7.62 11.13 -11.14
CA ILE A 233 -7.70 10.42 -12.42
C ILE A 233 -6.45 9.60 -12.69
N GLN A 234 -6.67 8.35 -13.08
CA GLN A 234 -5.69 7.45 -13.68
C GLN A 234 -6.12 7.14 -15.12
N LYS A 235 -5.20 7.29 -16.07
CA LYS A 235 -5.43 6.88 -17.45
C LYS A 235 -5.42 5.35 -17.56
N THR A 236 -6.41 4.80 -18.22
CA THR A 236 -6.52 3.38 -18.52
C THR A 236 -6.82 3.16 -19.99
N VAL A 237 -6.68 1.92 -20.46
CA VAL A 237 -7.03 1.54 -21.85
C VAL A 237 -8.52 1.80 -22.19
N SER A 238 -9.37 1.85 -21.16
CA SER A 238 -10.81 2.15 -21.30
C SER A 238 -11.14 3.63 -21.10
N GLY A 239 -10.13 4.51 -20.94
CA GLY A 239 -10.30 5.93 -20.67
C GLY A 239 -9.88 6.33 -19.25
N ASN A 240 -10.46 7.41 -18.74
CA ASN A 240 -10.13 7.95 -17.43
C ASN A 240 -10.88 7.21 -16.30
N ALA A 241 -10.14 6.65 -15.35
CA ALA A 241 -10.67 6.03 -14.14
C ALA A 241 -10.36 6.89 -12.90
N ARG A 242 -11.24 6.85 -11.90
CA ARG A 242 -11.06 7.57 -10.63
C ARG A 242 -10.46 6.63 -9.60
N CYS A 243 -9.25 6.88 -9.15
CA CYS A 243 -8.57 6.00 -8.20
C CYS A 243 -9.38 5.75 -6.92
N CYS A 244 -10.15 6.73 -6.45
CA CYS A 244 -10.92 6.60 -5.22
C CYS A 244 -12.15 5.67 -5.33
N VAL A 245 -12.63 5.35 -6.53
CA VAL A 245 -13.83 4.54 -6.75
C VAL A 245 -13.54 3.34 -7.65
N ASP A 246 -12.83 3.58 -8.76
CA ASP A 246 -12.53 2.56 -9.76
C ASP A 246 -11.26 1.78 -9.41
N GLY A 247 -10.34 2.38 -8.57
CA GLY A 247 -9.15 1.84 -7.98
C GLY A 247 -9.18 1.92 -6.44
N PRO A 248 -8.04 2.10 -5.74
CA PRO A 248 -6.70 2.39 -6.27
C PRO A 248 -6.01 1.20 -6.94
N VAL A 249 -6.49 -0.02 -6.73
CA VAL A 249 -5.91 -1.23 -7.31
C VAL A 249 -6.51 -1.47 -8.69
N PHE A 250 -5.64 -1.56 -9.69
CA PHE A 250 -5.97 -1.83 -11.09
C PHE A 250 -5.21 -3.05 -11.61
N ASN A 251 -5.74 -3.71 -12.64
CA ASN A 251 -4.95 -4.68 -13.38
C ASN A 251 -3.83 -3.97 -14.17
N ALA A 252 -2.63 -4.54 -14.18
CA ALA A 252 -1.49 -3.97 -14.89
C ALA A 252 -1.75 -3.72 -16.39
N ARG A 253 -2.58 -4.55 -17.01
CA ARG A 253 -2.95 -4.46 -18.44
C ARG A 253 -3.87 -3.28 -18.74
N ASP A 254 -4.57 -2.77 -17.71
CA ASP A 254 -5.51 -1.67 -17.88
C ASP A 254 -4.82 -0.30 -17.75
N LEU A 255 -3.61 -0.25 -17.16
CA LEU A 255 -2.93 1.00 -16.86
C LEU A 255 -2.18 1.57 -18.07
N VAL A 256 -2.38 2.86 -18.32
CA VAL A 256 -1.61 3.64 -19.28
C VAL A 256 -0.64 4.52 -18.51
N TRP A 257 0.64 4.26 -18.69
CA TRP A 257 1.73 5.04 -18.10
C TRP A 257 2.19 6.14 -19.05
N SER A 258 2.19 7.39 -18.56
CA SER A 258 2.64 8.58 -19.32
C SER A 258 4.12 8.85 -19.08
#